data_c29bd3b9d017c58d7537e6919da78689
#
_entry.id   c29bd3b9d017c58d7537e6919da78689
#
_cell.length_a   1.000
_cell.length_b   1.000
_cell.length_c   1.000
_cell.angle_alpha   90.00
_cell.angle_beta   90.00
_cell.angle_gamma   90.00
#
_symmetry.space_group_name_H-M   'P 1'
#
loop_
_entity.id
_entity.type
_entity.pdbx_description
1 polymer ?
#
loop_
_entity_poly.entity_id
_entity_poly.type
_entity_poly.pdbx_seq_one_letter_code
_entity_poly.pdbx_strand_id
1 'polypeptide(L)'
;PVLCTNFTARGVTIDTHGYNNDGCDPENCNYVLIENCFFNTGDDCIAVKAGRNRDGRELGEAGYPTQNLIIRNNTFADGHGGIACGSEMSGGIKNLFADNNTFDSPTLNYALRFKTNAERGGAVENIYLRNSKVKSVGNAVVHATMLYDVGRDGSYLPQFKNITIENLTSSGGEYGIFMEAFEEVPITGLVFRNVNISNVGTDIRALNW
;
A
#
# COMPACT_ATOMS: atom_id res chain seq x y z
N PRO A 1 -10.98 6.26 9.36
CA PRO A 1 -11.50 7.62 9.11
C PRO A 1 -11.95 7.76 7.67
N VAL A 2 -13.10 8.42 7.44
CA VAL A 2 -13.65 8.67 6.11
C VAL A 2 -13.94 10.16 5.97
N LEU A 3 -13.56 10.76 4.81
CA LEU A 3 -13.75 12.19 4.51
C LEU A 3 -13.19 13.14 5.59
N CYS A 4 -12.13 12.71 6.27
CA CYS A 4 -11.51 13.50 7.34
C CYS A 4 -10.38 14.39 6.80
N THR A 5 -10.22 15.55 7.43
CA THR A 5 -9.06 16.41 7.25
C THR A 5 -8.34 16.57 8.59
N ASN A 6 -6.99 16.53 8.55
CA ASN A 6 -6.14 16.57 9.76
C ASN A 6 -6.38 15.41 10.75
N PHE A 7 -6.47 14.17 10.23
CA PHE A 7 -6.57 12.98 11.08
C PHE A 7 -5.21 12.58 11.65
N THR A 8 -5.15 12.26 12.94
CA THR A 8 -3.93 11.72 13.57
C THR A 8 -4.25 10.48 14.40
N ALA A 9 -3.54 9.37 14.10
CA ALA A 9 -3.41 8.21 14.98
C ALA A 9 -1.98 8.17 15.54
N ARG A 10 -1.84 8.20 16.85
CA ARG A 10 -0.52 8.24 17.52
C ARG A 10 -0.49 7.34 18.75
N GLY A 11 0.52 6.46 18.82
CA GLY A 11 0.72 5.60 19.98
C GLY A 11 -0.39 4.58 20.20
N VAL A 12 -1.08 4.17 19.13
CA VAL A 12 -2.20 3.22 19.20
C VAL A 12 -1.68 1.81 18.99
N THR A 13 -2.15 0.87 19.80
CA THR A 13 -1.97 -0.57 19.57
C THR A 13 -3.27 -1.15 19.02
N ILE A 14 -3.17 -1.79 17.85
CA ILE A 14 -4.27 -2.50 17.21
C ILE A 14 -3.88 -3.97 17.12
N ASP A 15 -4.60 -4.83 17.83
CA ASP A 15 -4.38 -6.28 17.90
C ASP A 15 -5.72 -6.96 17.65
N THR A 16 -5.97 -7.39 16.42
CA THR A 16 -7.28 -7.89 16.00
C THR A 16 -7.15 -8.88 14.85
N HIS A 17 -7.61 -10.12 15.04
CA HIS A 17 -7.46 -11.23 14.10
C HIS A 17 -8.79 -11.83 13.66
N GLY A 18 -9.70 -11.01 13.15
CA GLY A 18 -10.90 -11.47 12.47
C GLY A 18 -10.77 -11.37 10.94
N TYR A 19 -11.72 -11.94 10.25
CA TYR A 19 -11.86 -11.77 8.80
C TYR A 19 -12.14 -10.29 8.48
N ASN A 20 -11.42 -9.71 7.54
CA ASN A 20 -11.48 -8.27 7.18
C ASN A 20 -11.26 -7.32 8.37
N ASN A 21 -10.39 -7.70 9.31
CA ASN A 21 -10.00 -6.84 10.41
C ASN A 21 -8.77 -6.02 10.02
N ASP A 22 -9.00 -4.97 9.23
CA ASP A 22 -7.99 -3.96 8.92
C ASP A 22 -7.69 -3.12 10.18
N GLY A 23 -6.50 -2.55 10.27
CA GLY A 23 -6.11 -1.76 11.44
C GLY A 23 -6.54 -0.29 11.35
N CYS A 24 -6.17 0.40 10.27
CA CYS A 24 -6.52 1.80 10.06
C CYS A 24 -6.73 2.09 8.57
N ASP A 25 -7.94 2.50 8.20
CA ASP A 25 -8.36 2.73 6.82
C ASP A 25 -8.69 4.20 6.56
N PRO A 26 -7.71 5.06 6.24
CA PRO A 26 -8.02 6.40 5.79
C PRO A 26 -8.61 6.35 4.36
N GLU A 27 -9.86 6.80 4.23
CA GLU A 27 -10.60 6.83 2.98
C GLU A 27 -11.08 8.25 2.64
N ASN A 28 -10.73 8.75 1.45
CA ASN A 28 -11.00 10.13 1.00
C ASN A 28 -10.58 11.19 2.03
N CYS A 29 -9.42 10.96 2.67
CA CYS A 29 -8.89 11.80 3.73
C CYS A 29 -7.75 12.68 3.23
N ASN A 30 -7.58 13.84 3.88
CA ASN A 30 -6.51 14.79 3.58
C ASN A 30 -5.75 15.17 4.86
N TYR A 31 -4.41 15.22 4.78
CA TYR A 31 -3.52 15.45 5.93
C TYR A 31 -3.68 14.39 7.02
N VAL A 32 -3.21 13.20 6.73
CA VAL A 32 -3.26 12.04 7.63
C VAL A 32 -1.88 11.82 8.26
N LEU A 33 -1.83 11.66 9.57
CA LEU A 33 -0.63 11.25 10.32
C LEU A 33 -0.91 9.97 11.08
N ILE A 34 -0.13 8.91 10.82
CA ILE A 34 -0.15 7.65 11.57
C ILE A 34 1.26 7.41 12.07
N GLU A 35 1.47 7.52 13.39
CA GLU A 35 2.82 7.42 13.93
C GLU A 35 2.90 6.73 15.30
N ASN A 36 4.04 6.04 15.52
CA ASN A 36 4.34 5.35 16.77
C ASN A 36 3.24 4.33 17.16
N CYS A 37 2.63 3.68 16.16
CA CYS A 37 1.58 2.70 16.34
C CYS A 37 2.13 1.27 16.19
N PHE A 38 1.42 0.32 16.77
CA PHE A 38 1.66 -1.11 16.62
C PHE A 38 0.44 -1.76 15.98
N PHE A 39 0.66 -2.55 14.92
CA PHE A 39 -0.38 -3.25 14.18
C PHE A 39 -0.10 -4.75 14.16
N ASN A 40 -1.11 -5.53 14.59
CA ASN A 40 -1.16 -6.98 14.53
C ASN A 40 -2.58 -7.36 14.12
N THR A 41 -2.81 -7.54 12.81
CA THR A 41 -4.16 -7.56 12.24
C THR A 41 -4.46 -8.82 11.44
N GLY A 42 -5.72 -9.12 11.24
CA GLY A 42 -6.19 -10.25 10.43
C GLY A 42 -6.32 -9.92 8.93
N ASP A 43 -6.29 -8.64 8.56
CA ASP A 43 -6.24 -8.14 7.18
C ASP A 43 -5.16 -7.05 7.08
N ASP A 44 -5.31 -6.02 6.23
CA ASP A 44 -4.27 -4.99 6.07
C ASP A 44 -4.08 -4.18 7.37
N CYS A 45 -2.83 -3.91 7.76
CA CYS A 45 -2.55 -3.10 8.95
C CYS A 45 -2.96 -1.63 8.74
N ILE A 46 -2.54 -1.04 7.62
CA ILE A 46 -3.01 0.26 7.15
C ILE A 46 -3.49 0.08 5.71
N ALA A 47 -4.80 0.27 5.47
CA ALA A 47 -5.39 0.23 4.15
C ALA A 47 -5.81 1.62 3.70
N VAL A 48 -4.99 2.27 2.88
CA VAL A 48 -5.29 3.57 2.30
C VAL A 48 -6.28 3.38 1.16
N LYS A 49 -7.47 3.95 1.30
CA LYS A 49 -8.59 3.81 0.37
C LYS A 49 -9.04 5.18 -0.17
N ALA A 50 -9.71 5.21 -1.31
CA ALA A 50 -10.24 6.43 -1.93
C ALA A 50 -11.56 6.14 -2.67
N GLY A 51 -12.44 5.41 -2.00
CA GLY A 51 -13.76 5.04 -2.50
C GLY A 51 -13.78 3.94 -3.56
N ARG A 52 -14.90 3.26 -3.61
CA ARG A 52 -15.12 2.10 -4.48
C ARG A 52 -15.87 2.49 -5.75
N ASN A 53 -15.33 2.08 -6.91
CA ASN A 53 -16.00 2.15 -8.21
C ASN A 53 -16.55 3.56 -8.53
N ARG A 54 -17.82 3.68 -8.87
CA ARG A 54 -18.47 4.92 -9.24
C ARG A 54 -18.41 5.96 -8.13
N ASP A 55 -18.75 5.60 -6.91
CA ASP A 55 -18.79 6.52 -5.77
C ASP A 55 -17.40 7.10 -5.49
N GLY A 56 -16.36 6.26 -5.56
CA GLY A 56 -14.99 6.72 -5.42
C GLY A 56 -14.56 7.66 -6.55
N ARG A 57 -14.92 7.37 -7.81
CA ARG A 57 -14.61 8.27 -8.94
C ARG A 57 -15.29 9.62 -8.80
N GLU A 58 -16.58 9.64 -8.45
CA GLU A 58 -17.35 10.88 -8.23
C GLU A 58 -16.73 11.72 -7.10
N LEU A 59 -16.29 11.10 -5.99
CA LEU A 59 -15.55 11.78 -4.92
C LEU A 59 -14.21 12.32 -5.40
N GLY A 60 -13.46 11.57 -6.19
CA GLY A 60 -12.20 12.01 -6.76
C GLY A 60 -12.36 13.21 -7.70
N GLU A 61 -13.36 13.18 -8.58
CA GLU A 61 -13.72 14.28 -9.48
C GLU A 61 -14.20 15.53 -8.70
N ALA A 62 -14.87 15.33 -7.58
CA ALA A 62 -15.25 16.41 -6.67
C ALA A 62 -14.09 16.97 -5.82
N GLY A 63 -12.87 16.45 -5.99
CA GLY A 63 -11.67 16.92 -5.31
C GLY A 63 -11.38 16.29 -3.94
N TYR A 64 -11.93 15.10 -3.67
CA TYR A 64 -11.71 14.34 -2.43
C TYR A 64 -10.91 13.04 -2.64
N PRO A 65 -9.71 13.06 -3.22
CA PRO A 65 -8.82 11.90 -3.19
C PRO A 65 -8.32 11.67 -1.74
N THR A 66 -7.70 10.53 -1.48
CA THR A 66 -6.90 10.37 -0.26
C THR A 66 -5.50 10.90 -0.51
N GLN A 67 -5.05 11.89 0.27
CA GLN A 67 -3.80 12.57 -0.03
C GLN A 67 -3.09 13.15 1.20
N ASN A 68 -1.78 13.42 1.01
CA ASN A 68 -0.92 14.05 2.01
C ASN A 68 -0.85 13.22 3.31
N LEU A 69 -0.38 11.97 3.18
CA LEU A 69 -0.28 11.04 4.29
C LEU A 69 1.18 10.93 4.76
N ILE A 70 1.36 10.89 6.07
CA ILE A 70 2.62 10.55 6.74
C ILE A 70 2.38 9.32 7.61
N ILE A 71 3.13 8.24 7.34
CA ILE A 71 3.08 6.97 8.07
C ILE A 71 4.48 6.70 8.59
N ARG A 72 4.73 6.89 9.89
CA ARG A 72 6.10 6.81 10.39
C ARG A 72 6.25 6.17 11.77
N ASN A 73 7.42 5.57 11.99
CA ASN A 73 7.79 4.98 13.28
C ASN A 73 6.80 3.90 13.76
N ASN A 74 6.14 3.20 12.84
CA ASN A 74 5.18 2.16 13.19
C ASN A 74 5.84 0.79 13.13
N THR A 75 5.24 -0.17 13.85
CA THR A 75 5.59 -1.59 13.80
C THR A 75 4.42 -2.38 13.25
N PHE A 76 4.66 -3.20 12.25
CA PHE A 76 3.71 -4.08 11.60
C PHE A 76 4.11 -5.52 11.89
N ALA A 77 3.32 -6.22 12.70
CA ALA A 77 3.65 -7.55 13.21
C ALA A 77 2.93 -8.68 12.47
N ASP A 78 1.71 -8.45 12.01
CA ASP A 78 0.93 -9.43 11.23
C ASP A 78 -0.12 -8.70 10.39
N GLY A 79 -0.56 -9.33 9.29
CA GLY A 79 -1.60 -8.81 8.42
C GLY A 79 -1.41 -9.20 6.95
N HIS A 80 -2.38 -8.83 6.10
CA HIS A 80 -2.24 -9.05 4.66
C HIS A 80 -1.28 -8.03 4.01
N GLY A 81 -1.28 -6.79 4.46
CA GLY A 81 -0.34 -5.75 4.03
C GLY A 81 0.00 -4.81 5.16
N GLY A 82 1.28 -4.49 5.35
CA GLY A 82 1.69 -3.51 6.35
C GLY A 82 1.18 -2.11 5.97
N ILE A 83 1.53 -1.64 4.77
CA ILE A 83 0.97 -0.43 4.16
C ILE A 83 0.38 -0.84 2.82
N ALA A 84 -0.94 -0.84 2.72
CA ALA A 84 -1.67 -1.17 1.50
C ALA A 84 -2.35 0.08 0.90
N CYS A 85 -2.28 0.23 -0.42
CA CYS A 85 -3.06 1.21 -1.19
C CYS A 85 -4.10 0.44 -2.00
N GLY A 86 -5.38 0.67 -1.72
CA GLY A 86 -6.49 -0.04 -2.37
C GLY A 86 -7.03 -1.22 -1.55
N SER A 87 -7.86 -2.08 -2.18
CA SER A 87 -8.26 -2.09 -3.60
C SER A 87 -9.16 -0.92 -4.01
N GLU A 88 -9.93 -0.36 -3.09
CA GLU A 88 -10.84 0.76 -3.28
C GLU A 88 -10.02 2.06 -3.41
N MET A 89 -9.56 2.36 -4.62
CA MET A 89 -8.73 3.54 -4.91
C MET A 89 -9.27 4.40 -6.05
N SER A 90 -10.56 4.28 -6.34
CA SER A 90 -11.19 4.87 -7.52
C SER A 90 -11.13 6.39 -7.56
N GLY A 91 -11.10 7.06 -6.40
CA GLY A 91 -10.94 8.51 -6.27
C GLY A 91 -9.50 9.02 -6.28
N GLY A 92 -8.53 8.09 -6.30
CA GLY A 92 -7.10 8.42 -6.31
C GLY A 92 -6.46 8.52 -4.94
N ILE A 93 -5.20 8.06 -4.86
CA ILE A 93 -4.34 8.13 -3.66
C ILE A 93 -3.05 8.83 -4.07
N LYS A 94 -2.63 9.87 -3.33
CA LYS A 94 -1.42 10.60 -3.69
C LYS A 94 -0.68 11.21 -2.49
N ASN A 95 0.62 11.42 -2.69
CA ASN A 95 1.50 12.06 -1.71
C ASN A 95 1.52 11.30 -0.38
N LEU A 96 1.90 10.02 -0.41
CA LEU A 96 2.09 9.19 0.78
C LEU A 96 3.58 9.08 1.09
N PHE A 97 3.95 9.44 2.31
CA PHE A 97 5.31 9.39 2.83
C PHE A 97 5.39 8.42 4.00
N ALA A 98 5.90 7.21 3.75
CA ALA A 98 6.18 6.21 4.77
C ALA A 98 7.67 6.28 5.15
N ASP A 99 7.98 6.50 6.43
CA ASP A 99 9.35 6.72 6.89
C ASP A 99 9.62 6.01 8.21
N ASN A 100 10.78 5.37 8.33
CA ASN A 100 11.25 4.72 9.55
C ASN A 100 10.25 3.72 10.15
N ASN A 101 9.67 2.86 9.31
CA ASN A 101 8.76 1.80 9.74
C ASN A 101 9.47 0.45 9.84
N THR A 102 8.97 -0.43 10.70
CA THR A 102 9.45 -1.81 10.86
C THR A 102 8.35 -2.80 10.51
N PHE A 103 8.66 -3.73 9.62
CA PHE A 103 7.80 -4.85 9.23
C PHE A 103 8.48 -6.13 9.70
N ASP A 104 7.82 -6.90 10.54
CA ASP A 104 8.50 -7.98 11.28
C ASP A 104 7.61 -9.18 11.56
N SER A 105 7.23 -9.89 10.51
CA SER A 105 6.57 -11.19 10.69
C SER A 105 6.56 -12.00 9.40
N PRO A 106 6.86 -13.29 9.44
CA PRO A 106 6.66 -14.18 8.30
C PRO A 106 5.17 -14.40 7.95
N THR A 107 4.25 -13.99 8.79
CA THR A 107 2.79 -14.03 8.55
C THR A 107 2.24 -12.72 8.01
N LEU A 108 2.98 -11.62 8.08
CA LEU A 108 2.69 -10.39 7.34
C LEU A 108 2.97 -10.64 5.85
N ASN A 109 1.96 -10.71 5.00
CA ASN A 109 2.17 -11.12 3.62
C ASN A 109 3.00 -10.13 2.81
N TYR A 110 2.75 -8.82 2.95
CA TYR A 110 3.42 -7.77 2.18
C TYR A 110 3.83 -6.60 3.07
N ALA A 111 5.01 -6.04 2.87
CA ALA A 111 5.38 -4.81 3.58
C ALA A 111 4.72 -3.58 2.94
N LEU A 112 4.90 -3.36 1.62
CA LEU A 112 4.21 -2.33 0.84
C LEU A 112 3.40 -3.00 -0.25
N ARG A 113 2.10 -2.70 -0.31
CA ARG A 113 1.17 -3.33 -1.23
C ARG A 113 0.34 -2.31 -2.00
N PHE A 114 0.26 -2.49 -3.32
CA PHE A 114 -0.70 -1.82 -4.20
C PHE A 114 -1.60 -2.86 -4.83
N LYS A 115 -2.90 -2.73 -4.66
CA LYS A 115 -3.87 -3.70 -5.21
C LYS A 115 -5.08 -2.99 -5.79
N THR A 116 -5.46 -3.35 -7.02
CA THR A 116 -6.64 -2.80 -7.70
C THR A 116 -7.02 -3.64 -8.92
N ASN A 117 -8.02 -3.19 -9.67
CA ASN A 117 -8.50 -3.84 -10.87
C ASN A 117 -9.15 -2.83 -11.84
N ALA A 118 -9.59 -3.33 -13.02
CA ALA A 118 -10.19 -2.48 -14.06
C ALA A 118 -11.64 -2.04 -13.76
N GLU A 119 -12.28 -2.57 -12.72
CA GLU A 119 -13.58 -2.07 -12.23
C GLU A 119 -13.39 -0.83 -11.35
N ARG A 120 -12.32 -0.81 -10.56
CA ARG A 120 -11.97 0.30 -9.64
C ARG A 120 -11.46 1.52 -10.40
N GLY A 121 -10.44 1.33 -11.24
CA GLY A 121 -9.70 2.45 -11.84
C GLY A 121 -8.96 3.28 -10.78
N GLY A 122 -8.76 4.56 -11.08
CA GLY A 122 -8.08 5.51 -10.22
C GLY A 122 -6.55 5.48 -10.36
N ALA A 123 -5.87 6.36 -9.64
CA ALA A 123 -4.41 6.43 -9.66
C ALA A 123 -3.81 6.41 -8.27
N VAL A 124 -2.70 5.70 -8.11
CA VAL A 124 -1.80 5.82 -6.94
C VAL A 124 -0.53 6.50 -7.42
N GLU A 125 -0.20 7.65 -6.83
CA GLU A 125 0.91 8.46 -7.29
C GLU A 125 1.69 9.15 -6.16
N ASN A 126 2.99 9.34 -6.38
CA ASN A 126 3.90 10.02 -5.44
C ASN A 126 3.95 9.29 -4.09
N ILE A 127 4.38 8.04 -4.12
CA ILE A 127 4.48 7.17 -2.94
C ILE A 127 5.95 7.01 -2.58
N TYR A 128 6.28 7.20 -1.32
CA TYR A 128 7.64 7.12 -0.80
C TYR A 128 7.69 6.17 0.39
N LEU A 129 8.49 5.10 0.31
CA LEU A 129 8.86 4.25 1.45
C LEU A 129 10.36 4.43 1.70
N ARG A 130 10.71 5.00 2.85
CA ARG A 130 12.11 5.35 3.16
C ARG A 130 12.54 4.88 4.53
N ASN A 131 13.85 4.67 4.69
CA ASN A 131 14.49 4.42 5.97
C ASN A 131 13.83 3.29 6.77
N SER A 132 13.29 2.30 6.07
CA SER A 132 12.45 1.28 6.68
C SER A 132 13.15 -0.08 6.71
N LYS A 133 12.77 -0.91 7.67
CA LYS A 133 13.34 -2.23 7.88
C LYS A 133 12.26 -3.30 7.75
N VAL A 134 12.49 -4.24 6.86
CA VAL A 134 11.69 -5.45 6.73
C VAL A 134 12.54 -6.60 7.25
N LYS A 135 12.20 -7.16 8.42
CA LYS A 135 12.92 -8.34 8.91
C LYS A 135 12.52 -9.60 8.13
N SER A 136 11.20 -9.79 7.98
CA SER A 136 10.65 -10.83 7.11
C SER A 136 9.21 -10.49 6.73
N VAL A 137 8.75 -11.05 5.61
CA VAL A 137 7.35 -11.07 5.18
C VAL A 137 7.04 -12.44 4.57
N GLY A 138 5.76 -12.81 4.55
CA GLY A 138 5.35 -14.12 4.04
C GLY A 138 5.41 -14.25 2.53
N ASN A 139 5.13 -13.17 1.81
CA ASN A 139 5.08 -13.20 0.35
C ASN A 139 6.08 -12.20 -0.27
N ALA A 140 5.75 -10.92 -0.41
CA ALA A 140 6.63 -9.98 -1.08
C ALA A 140 6.93 -8.73 -0.25
N VAL A 141 8.18 -8.24 -0.34
CA VAL A 141 8.55 -6.97 0.30
C VAL A 141 7.80 -5.82 -0.35
N VAL A 142 7.77 -5.79 -1.69
CA VAL A 142 6.99 -4.83 -2.47
C VAL A 142 6.08 -5.59 -3.43
N HIS A 143 4.79 -5.33 -3.35
CA HIS A 143 3.79 -5.95 -4.21
C HIS A 143 2.92 -4.89 -4.88
N ALA A 144 2.72 -5.02 -6.19
CA ALA A 144 1.79 -4.19 -6.94
C ALA A 144 1.01 -5.07 -7.95
N THR A 145 -0.31 -5.08 -7.87
CA THR A 145 -1.13 -5.81 -8.83
C THR A 145 -2.34 -5.00 -9.27
N MET A 146 -2.56 -4.99 -10.59
CA MET A 146 -3.79 -4.51 -11.22
C MET A 146 -4.76 -5.67 -11.51
N LEU A 147 -4.37 -6.91 -11.17
CA LEU A 147 -5.14 -8.13 -11.41
C LEU A 147 -5.89 -8.63 -10.16
N TYR A 148 -6.11 -7.73 -9.19
CA TYR A 148 -6.79 -8.08 -7.94
C TYR A 148 -8.28 -8.38 -8.17
N ASP A 149 -8.83 -9.42 -7.49
CA ASP A 149 -10.24 -9.80 -7.53
C ASP A 149 -10.72 -10.06 -9.00
N VAL A 150 -11.51 -9.19 -9.57
CA VAL A 150 -12.02 -9.31 -10.96
C VAL A 150 -10.97 -9.00 -12.03
N GLY A 151 -9.80 -8.52 -11.63
CA GLY A 151 -8.68 -8.29 -12.53
C GLY A 151 -9.00 -7.34 -13.68
N ARG A 152 -8.99 -7.89 -14.90
CA ARG A 152 -9.20 -7.15 -16.14
C ARG A 152 -10.67 -6.81 -16.43
N ASP A 153 -11.61 -7.41 -15.72
CA ASP A 153 -13.03 -7.20 -15.96
C ASP A 153 -13.46 -5.81 -15.49
N GLY A 154 -13.51 -4.87 -16.45
CA GLY A 154 -13.87 -3.48 -16.19
C GLY A 154 -13.42 -2.55 -17.31
N SER A 155 -13.87 -1.30 -17.22
CA SER A 155 -13.60 -0.28 -18.25
C SER A 155 -12.72 0.87 -17.74
N TYR A 156 -12.21 0.78 -16.51
CA TYR A 156 -11.46 1.84 -15.86
C TYR A 156 -10.05 1.37 -15.57
N LEU A 157 -9.10 1.74 -16.43
CA LEU A 157 -7.70 1.35 -16.27
C LEU A 157 -7.05 2.12 -15.12
N PRO A 158 -6.56 1.42 -14.09
CA PRO A 158 -5.87 2.05 -12.96
C PRO A 158 -4.45 2.48 -13.35
N GLN A 159 -3.83 3.33 -12.52
CA GLN A 159 -2.45 3.75 -12.72
C GLN A 159 -1.65 3.66 -11.43
N PHE A 160 -0.43 3.11 -11.50
CA PHE A 160 0.58 3.21 -10.45
C PHE A 160 1.78 3.98 -10.99
N LYS A 161 2.12 5.12 -10.38
CA LYS A 161 3.18 5.98 -10.88
C LYS A 161 3.94 6.74 -9.79
N ASN A 162 5.21 7.05 -10.06
CA ASN A 162 6.09 7.80 -9.18
C ASN A 162 6.21 7.16 -7.78
N ILE A 163 6.69 5.91 -7.74
CA ILE A 163 6.90 5.14 -6.51
C ILE A 163 8.40 5.11 -6.22
N THR A 164 8.81 5.61 -5.07
CA THR A 164 10.21 5.63 -4.63
C THR A 164 10.39 4.79 -3.37
N ILE A 165 11.32 3.86 -3.41
CA ILE A 165 11.75 3.06 -2.27
C ILE A 165 13.22 3.34 -2.03
N GLU A 166 13.55 3.82 -0.83
CA GLU A 166 14.88 4.32 -0.51
C GLU A 166 15.33 3.88 0.88
N ASN A 167 16.61 3.49 1.01
CA ASN A 167 17.21 3.06 2.28
C ASN A 167 16.36 1.96 2.95
N LEU A 168 16.09 0.88 2.25
CA LEU A 168 15.32 -0.25 2.75
C LEU A 168 16.20 -1.49 2.85
N THR A 169 16.11 -2.19 3.98
CA THR A 169 16.73 -3.50 4.16
C THR A 169 15.66 -4.57 4.39
N SER A 170 15.82 -5.74 3.77
CA SER A 170 14.96 -6.90 3.99
C SER A 170 15.75 -8.19 4.04
N SER A 171 15.28 -9.16 4.83
CA SER A 171 15.93 -10.47 4.98
C SER A 171 14.95 -11.64 4.95
N GLY A 172 13.97 -11.64 4.04
CA GLY A 172 13.09 -12.79 3.83
C GLY A 172 11.78 -12.44 3.12
N GLY A 173 11.23 -13.45 2.46
CA GLY A 173 10.00 -13.40 1.69
C GLY A 173 10.03 -14.41 0.55
N GLU A 174 8.91 -14.68 -0.07
CA GLU A 174 8.87 -15.44 -1.31
C GLU A 174 9.45 -14.63 -2.48
N TYR A 175 9.06 -13.35 -2.55
CA TYR A 175 9.55 -12.40 -3.56
C TYR A 175 10.16 -11.16 -2.90
N GLY A 176 11.23 -10.63 -3.50
CA GLY A 176 11.69 -9.29 -3.17
C GLY A 176 10.71 -8.24 -3.70
N ILE A 177 10.43 -8.30 -5.00
CA ILE A 177 9.51 -7.42 -5.70
C ILE A 177 8.58 -8.28 -6.57
N PHE A 178 7.26 -8.09 -6.43
CA PHE A 178 6.27 -8.75 -7.26
C PHE A 178 5.30 -7.72 -7.84
N MET A 179 5.29 -7.55 -9.16
CA MET A 179 4.50 -6.55 -9.86
C MET A 179 3.77 -7.13 -11.06
N GLU A 180 2.47 -6.77 -11.18
CA GLU A 180 1.61 -7.15 -12.30
C GLU A 180 0.77 -5.95 -12.72
N ALA A 181 0.99 -5.46 -13.93
CA ALA A 181 0.23 -4.37 -14.51
C ALA A 181 -0.44 -4.79 -15.83
N PHE A 182 -1.37 -3.99 -16.32
CA PHE A 182 -1.89 -4.15 -17.67
C PHE A 182 -0.89 -3.60 -18.69
N GLU A 183 -0.81 -4.24 -19.85
CA GLU A 183 0.10 -3.83 -20.92
C GLU A 183 -0.11 -2.38 -21.36
N GLU A 184 -1.36 -1.93 -21.36
CA GLU A 184 -1.74 -0.57 -21.78
C GLU A 184 -1.40 0.52 -20.76
N VAL A 185 -1.23 0.14 -19.51
CA VAL A 185 -0.92 1.06 -18.41
C VAL A 185 0.16 0.49 -17.49
N PRO A 186 1.40 0.40 -17.98
CA PRO A 186 2.51 -0.10 -17.17
C PRO A 186 2.74 0.77 -15.94
N ILE A 187 3.38 0.19 -14.92
CA ILE A 187 3.85 0.97 -13.76
C ILE A 187 4.96 1.90 -14.22
N THR A 188 4.88 3.19 -13.88
CA THR A 188 5.85 4.19 -14.33
C THR A 188 6.48 4.97 -13.19
N GLY A 189 7.71 5.48 -13.40
CA GLY A 189 8.40 6.30 -12.41
C GLY A 189 8.78 5.52 -11.13
N LEU A 190 9.10 4.24 -11.27
CA LEU A 190 9.54 3.38 -10.16
C LEU A 190 11.03 3.60 -9.90
N VAL A 191 11.38 3.93 -8.66
CA VAL A 191 12.76 4.25 -8.26
C VAL A 191 13.14 3.45 -7.02
N PHE A 192 14.25 2.70 -7.11
CA PHE A 192 14.89 2.04 -5.96
C PHE A 192 16.26 2.67 -5.72
N ARG A 193 16.52 3.13 -4.50
CA ARG A 193 17.82 3.70 -4.08
C ARG A 193 18.28 3.08 -2.77
N ASN A 194 19.49 2.57 -2.74
CA ASN A 194 20.06 1.95 -1.53
C ASN A 194 19.10 0.92 -0.90
N VAL A 195 18.62 -0.02 -1.73
CA VAL A 195 17.71 -1.10 -1.32
C VAL A 195 18.47 -2.41 -1.32
N ASN A 196 18.45 -3.09 -0.19
CA ASN A 196 19.06 -4.40 -0.02
C ASN A 196 18.02 -5.41 0.44
N ILE A 197 17.64 -6.32 -0.46
CA ILE A 197 16.69 -7.40 -0.20
C ILE A 197 17.46 -8.72 -0.35
N SER A 198 17.42 -9.56 0.67
CA SER A 198 18.15 -10.82 0.72
C SER A 198 17.26 -11.97 1.21
N ASN A 199 17.72 -13.21 1.01
CA ASN A 199 17.05 -14.42 1.45
C ASN A 199 15.58 -14.53 0.97
N VAL A 200 15.34 -14.19 -0.29
CA VAL A 200 14.04 -14.35 -0.96
C VAL A 200 14.11 -15.49 -1.97
N GLY A 201 12.97 -16.12 -2.24
CA GLY A 201 12.87 -17.19 -3.23
C GLY A 201 13.06 -16.68 -4.68
N THR A 202 12.56 -15.48 -4.97
CA THR A 202 12.70 -14.81 -6.26
C THR A 202 12.95 -13.32 -6.04
N ASP A 203 14.02 -12.78 -6.61
CA ASP A 203 14.38 -11.37 -6.42
C ASP A 203 13.32 -10.43 -6.99
N ILE A 204 12.98 -10.61 -8.26
CA ILE A 204 11.98 -9.79 -8.96
C ILE A 204 11.11 -10.68 -9.84
N ARG A 205 9.80 -10.58 -9.67
CA ARG A 205 8.79 -11.06 -10.61
C ARG A 205 7.98 -9.87 -11.08
N ALA A 206 8.03 -9.58 -12.37
CA ALA A 206 7.37 -8.40 -12.92
C ALA A 206 6.77 -8.68 -14.30
N LEU A 207 5.56 -8.12 -14.51
CA LEU A 207 4.82 -8.15 -15.75
C LEU A 207 4.32 -6.75 -16.06
N ASN A 208 4.70 -6.18 -17.20
CA ASN A 208 4.31 -4.85 -17.69
C ASN A 208 4.68 -3.71 -16.70
N TRP A 209 5.99 -3.50 -16.51
CA TRP A 209 6.56 -2.49 -15.61
C TRP A 209 7.65 -1.65 -16.29
#